data_8671ee87fed5487745f9ca3383ab9966
#
_entry.id   8671ee87fed5487745f9ca3383ab9966
#
_cell.length_a   1.000
_cell.length_b   1.000
_cell.length_c   1.000
_cell.angle_alpha   90.00
_cell.angle_beta   90.00
_cell.angle_gamma   90.00
#
_symmetry.space_group_name_H-M   'P 1'
#
loop_
_entity.id
_entity.type
_entity.pdbx_description
1 polymer ?
#
loop_
_entity_poly.entity_id
_entity_poly.type
_entity_poly.pdbx_seq_one_letter_code
_entity_poly.pdbx_strand_id
1 'polypeptide(L)' 'MRPLYCDESIWIPVADGLRRRGWAVLTARDEERLGDPDREHLSYAVENDWILVTFDDDFLS' A
#
# COMPACT_ATOMS: atom_id res chain seq x y z
N MET A 1 -0.69 3.25 15.86
CA MET A 1 0.15 2.66 14.79
C MET A 1 -0.44 3.05 13.45
N ARG A 2 0.41 3.46 12.51
CA ARG A 2 -0.06 3.88 11.18
C ARG A 2 -0.50 2.68 10.36
N PRO A 3 -1.60 2.81 9.62
CA PRO A 3 -2.00 1.77 8.66
C PRO A 3 -0.95 1.57 7.58
N LEU A 4 -0.91 0.35 7.04
CA LEU A 4 -0.07 0.03 5.88
C LEU A 4 -0.91 0.17 4.62
N TYR A 5 -0.37 0.87 3.63
CA TYR A 5 -1.01 1.01 2.32
C TYR A 5 -0.19 0.20 1.31
N CYS A 6 -0.76 -0.87 0.80
CA CYS A 6 -0.08 -1.79 -0.13
C CYS A 6 -0.49 -1.44 -1.56
N ASP A 7 0.49 -1.17 -2.41
CA ASP A 7 0.23 -0.94 -3.82
C ASP A 7 -0.05 -2.28 -4.54
N GLU A 8 -0.25 -2.21 -5.84
CA GLU A 8 -0.62 -3.38 -6.63
C GLU A 8 0.50 -4.41 -6.80
N SER A 9 1.74 -4.07 -6.44
CA SER A 9 2.85 -5.02 -6.47
C SER A 9 2.79 -6.02 -5.31
N ILE A 10 2.00 -5.73 -4.28
CA ILE A 10 1.84 -6.61 -3.12
C ILE A 10 0.69 -7.58 -3.40
N TRP A 11 0.96 -8.88 -3.28
CA TRP A 11 -0.06 -9.89 -3.47
C TRP A 11 -1.13 -9.81 -2.38
N ILE A 12 -2.39 -9.99 -2.76
CA ILE A 12 -3.51 -9.96 -1.83
C ILE A 12 -3.31 -10.91 -0.63
N PRO A 13 -2.84 -12.16 -0.82
CA PRO A 13 -2.59 -13.04 0.34
C PRO A 13 -1.58 -12.48 1.33
N VAL A 14 -0.61 -11.69 0.87
CA VAL A 14 0.36 -11.04 1.76
C VAL A 14 -0.33 -9.98 2.60
N ALA A 15 -1.16 -9.16 1.98
CA ALA A 15 -1.93 -8.14 2.70
C ALA A 15 -2.85 -8.78 3.73
N ASP A 16 -3.54 -9.86 3.35
CA ASP A 16 -4.42 -10.59 4.26
C ASP A 16 -3.64 -11.20 5.43
N GLY A 17 -2.43 -11.70 5.17
CA GLY A 17 -1.57 -12.24 6.21
C GLY A 17 -1.18 -11.18 7.23
N LEU A 18 -0.91 -9.98 6.78
CA LEU A 18 -0.60 -8.85 7.66
C LEU A 18 -1.82 -8.47 8.51
N ARG A 19 -3.00 -8.45 7.91
CA ARG A 19 -4.24 -8.17 8.64
C ARG A 19 -4.47 -9.18 9.76
N ARG A 20 -4.22 -10.47 9.49
CA ARG A 20 -4.37 -11.53 10.48
C ARG A 20 -3.41 -11.36 11.66
N ARG A 21 -2.31 -10.66 11.45
CA ARG A 21 -1.32 -10.38 12.50
C ARG A 21 -1.62 -9.11 13.28
N GLY A 22 -2.75 -8.47 12.98
CA GLY A 22 -3.19 -7.30 13.71
C GLY A 22 -2.84 -5.97 13.06
N TRP A 23 -2.25 -5.97 11.86
CA TRP A 23 -1.95 -4.72 11.16
C TRP A 23 -3.21 -4.15 10.52
N ALA A 24 -3.35 -2.83 10.58
CA ALA A 24 -4.34 -2.14 9.77
C ALA A 24 -3.78 -2.03 8.37
N VAL A 25 -4.41 -2.67 7.39
CA VAL A 25 -3.90 -2.77 6.03
C VAL A 25 -4.96 -2.28 5.05
N LEU A 26 -4.53 -1.39 4.16
CA LEU A 26 -5.34 -0.89 3.04
C LEU A 26 -4.58 -1.23 1.76
N THR A 27 -5.29 -1.59 0.72
CA THR A 27 -4.66 -1.89 -0.57
C THR A 27 -5.13 -0.90 -1.62
N ALA A 28 -4.35 -0.78 -2.70
CA ALA A 28 -4.76 0.04 -3.83
C ALA A 28 -6.10 -0.42 -4.39
N ARG A 29 -6.38 -1.72 -4.33
CA ARG A 29 -7.68 -2.27 -4.74
C ARG A 29 -8.79 -1.76 -3.83
N ASP A 30 -8.60 -1.78 -2.50
CA ASP A 30 -9.60 -1.32 -1.54
C ASP A 30 -9.92 0.15 -1.73
N GLU A 31 -8.92 0.94 -2.10
CA GLU A 31 -9.06 2.39 -2.30
C GLU A 31 -9.39 2.75 -3.75
N GLU A 32 -9.65 1.77 -4.60
CA GLU A 32 -9.97 1.97 -6.02
C GLU A 32 -8.90 2.75 -6.77
N ARG A 33 -7.63 2.47 -6.46
CA ARG A 33 -6.49 3.17 -7.05
C ARG A 33 -5.59 2.26 -7.86
N LEU A 34 -6.11 1.13 -8.32
CA LEU A 34 -5.34 0.27 -9.22
C LEU A 34 -5.03 1.04 -10.50
N GLY A 35 -3.77 0.93 -10.93
CA GLY A 35 -3.32 1.62 -12.14
C GLY A 35 -2.79 3.03 -11.91
N ASP A 36 -2.90 3.57 -10.68
CA ASP A 36 -2.29 4.85 -10.39
C ASP A 36 -0.76 4.76 -10.53
N PRO A 37 -0.09 5.81 -11.02
CA PRO A 37 1.37 5.86 -11.02
C PRO A 37 1.93 5.77 -9.61
N ASP A 38 3.17 5.27 -9.47
CA ASP A 38 3.83 5.11 -8.17
C ASP A 38 3.83 6.39 -7.35
N ARG A 39 4.05 7.52 -8.01
CA ARG A 39 4.05 8.82 -7.36
C ARG A 39 2.71 9.12 -6.69
N GLU A 40 1.62 8.74 -7.35
CA GLU A 40 0.28 8.96 -6.82
C GLU A 40 0.02 8.09 -5.59
N HIS A 41 0.48 6.83 -5.61
CA HIS A 41 0.37 5.95 -4.45
C HIS A 41 1.13 6.54 -3.26
N LEU A 42 2.34 7.04 -3.50
CA LEU A 42 3.13 7.65 -2.44
C LEU A 42 2.46 8.89 -1.88
N SER A 43 1.98 9.77 -2.75
CA SER A 43 1.28 10.99 -2.33
C SER A 43 0.04 10.65 -1.51
N TYR A 44 -0.72 9.66 -1.96
CA TYR A 44 -1.94 9.25 -1.27
C TYR A 44 -1.63 8.72 0.14
N ALA A 45 -0.60 7.91 0.26
CA ALA A 45 -0.18 7.38 1.56
C ALA A 45 0.27 8.52 2.49
N VAL A 46 1.07 9.45 1.98
CA VAL A 46 1.56 10.58 2.77
C VAL A 46 0.40 11.45 3.25
N GLU A 47 -0.54 11.77 2.36
CA GLU A 47 -1.69 12.60 2.71
C GLU A 47 -2.55 11.98 3.81
N ASN A 48 -2.62 10.65 3.84
CA ASN A 48 -3.43 9.92 4.82
C ASN A 48 -2.63 9.47 6.04
N ASP A 49 -1.34 9.80 6.10
CA ASP A 49 -0.43 9.39 7.17
C ASP A 49 -0.32 7.86 7.27
N TRP A 50 -0.30 7.20 6.11
CA TRP A 50 -0.14 5.75 6.01
C TRP A 50 1.29 5.40 5.60
N ILE A 51 1.71 4.16 5.88
CA ILE A 51 3.02 3.65 5.48
C ILE A 51 2.85 2.93 4.14
N LEU A 52 3.54 3.38 3.11
CA LEU A 52 3.51 2.73 1.80
C LEU A 52 4.33 1.45 1.84
N VAL A 53 3.73 0.34 1.39
CA VAL A 53 4.40 -0.95 1.26
C VAL A 53 4.38 -1.33 -0.22
N THR A 54 5.56 -1.57 -0.78
CA THR A 54 5.70 -1.86 -2.21
C THR A 54 6.91 -2.75 -2.43
N PHE A 55 6.85 -3.58 -3.49
CA PHE A 55 8.01 -4.31 -3.99
C PHE A 55 8.60 -3.64 -5.23
N ASP A 56 8.10 -2.48 -5.62
CA ASP A 56 8.55 -1.79 -6.81
C ASP A 56 9.81 -0.98 -6.50
N ASP A 57 10.91 -1.30 -7.15
CA ASP A 57 12.19 -0.63 -6.96
C ASP A 57 12.20 0.80 -7.51
N ASP A 58 11.25 1.16 -8.35
CA ASP A 58 11.21 2.48 -8.97
C ASP A 58 11.08 3.61 -7.94
N PHE A 59 10.55 3.29 -6.76
CA PHE A 59 10.47 4.26 -5.67
C PHE A 59 11.83 4.67 -5.13
N LEU A 60 12.85 3.86 -5.37
CA LEU A 60 14.19 4.07 -4.83
C LEU A 60 15.15 4.71 -5.82
N SER A 61 14.75 4.87 -7.06
CA SER A 61 15.60 5.38 -8.13
C SER A 61 15.50 6.88 -8.32
#